data_1037ff63f0a4a16cbee009fadffb425f
#
_entry.id   1037ff63f0a4a16cbee009fadffb425f
#
_cell.length_a   1.000
_cell.length_b   1.000
_cell.length_c   1.000
_cell.angle_alpha   90.00
_cell.angle_beta   90.00
_cell.angle_gamma   90.00
#
_symmetry.space_group_name_H-M   'P 1'
#
loop_
_entity.id
_entity.type
_entity.pdbx_description
1 polymer ?
#
loop_
_entity_poly.entity_id
_entity_poly.type
_entity_poly.pdbx_seq_one_letter_code
_entity_poly.pdbx_strand_id
1 'polypeptide(L)' 'MRWDLFCRVIDNHGDLGVCWRLARDLAARGDAVRLWVDDAAALAWMAPRGADGVQLLAWT' A
#
# COMPACT_ATOMS: atom_id res chain seq x y z
N MET A 1 15.11 2.23 -6.22
CA MET A 1 14.29 3.43 -6.39
C MET A 1 13.23 3.48 -5.29
N ARG A 2 12.81 4.64 -4.88
CA ARG A 2 11.78 4.77 -3.85
C ARG A 2 10.47 5.25 -4.47
N TRP A 3 9.37 4.60 -4.08
CA TRP A 3 8.04 4.91 -4.59
C TRP A 3 7.12 5.34 -3.46
N ASP A 4 6.30 6.34 -3.72
CA ASP A 4 5.21 6.72 -2.85
C ASP A 4 3.91 6.50 -3.63
N LEU A 5 3.12 5.51 -3.20
CA LEU A 5 1.86 5.18 -3.84
C LEU A 5 0.72 5.64 -2.96
N PHE A 6 -0.24 6.32 -3.55
CA PHE A 6 -1.42 6.84 -2.82
C PHE A 6 -2.66 6.10 -3.29
N CYS A 7 -3.35 5.45 -2.36
CA CYS A 7 -4.53 4.65 -2.67
C CYS A 7 -5.76 5.21 -1.96
N ARG A 8 -6.79 5.54 -2.74
CA ARG A 8 -8.08 5.99 -2.20
C ARG A 8 -8.99 4.78 -2.04
N VAL A 9 -9.21 4.38 -0.80
CA VAL A 9 -9.98 3.19 -0.47
C VAL A 9 -11.42 3.55 -0.12
N ILE A 10 -11.63 4.71 0.51
CA ILE A 10 -12.94 5.10 1.03
C ILE A 10 -14.00 5.09 -0.06
N ASP A 11 -13.69 5.61 -1.24
CA ASP A 11 -14.64 5.71 -2.34
C ASP A 11 -14.51 4.59 -3.36
N ASN A 12 -13.48 3.74 -3.25
CA ASN A 12 -13.20 2.77 -4.30
C ASN A 12 -12.42 1.59 -3.77
N HIS A 13 -13.11 0.65 -3.15
CA HIS A 13 -12.49 -0.50 -2.51
C HIS A 13 -11.71 -1.39 -3.46
N GLY A 14 -12.07 -1.40 -4.75
CA GLY A 14 -11.38 -2.23 -5.73
C GLY A 14 -9.92 -1.83 -5.94
N ASP A 15 -9.60 -0.56 -5.74
CA ASP A 15 -8.26 -0.05 -5.98
C ASP A 15 -7.26 -0.52 -4.94
N LEU A 16 -7.71 -0.90 -3.74
CA LEU A 16 -6.81 -1.34 -2.69
C LEU A 16 -6.03 -2.59 -3.11
N GLY A 17 -6.70 -3.57 -3.69
CA GLY A 17 -6.05 -4.78 -4.16
C GLY A 17 -5.03 -4.50 -5.26
N VAL A 18 -5.37 -3.60 -6.17
CA VAL A 18 -4.47 -3.20 -7.25
C VAL A 18 -3.24 -2.48 -6.70
N CYS A 19 -3.45 -1.52 -5.81
CA CYS A 19 -2.35 -0.79 -5.19
C CYS A 19 -1.42 -1.71 -4.41
N TRP A 20 -2.00 -2.64 -3.66
CA TRP A 20 -1.24 -3.58 -2.85
C TRP A 20 -0.37 -4.48 -3.74
N ARG A 21 -0.95 -4.99 -4.81
CA ARG A 21 -0.22 -5.84 -5.76
C ARG A 21 0.92 -5.07 -6.41
N LEU A 22 0.66 -3.83 -6.83
CA LEU A 22 1.69 -2.99 -7.42
C LEU A 22 2.82 -2.73 -6.42
N ALA A 23 2.48 -2.41 -5.18
CA ALA A 23 3.48 -2.15 -4.15
C ALA A 23 4.37 -3.38 -3.94
N ARG A 24 3.77 -4.56 -3.87
CA ARG A 24 4.53 -5.81 -3.71
C ARG A 24 5.43 -6.10 -4.90
N ASP A 25 4.93 -5.86 -6.10
CA ASP A 25 5.71 -6.09 -7.31
C ASP A 25 6.92 -5.16 -7.37
N LEU A 26 6.75 -3.90 -7.01
CA LEU A 26 7.84 -2.94 -6.98
C LEU A 26 8.86 -3.32 -5.89
N ALA A 27 8.40 -3.74 -4.74
CA ALA A 27 9.28 -4.16 -3.66
C ALA A 27 10.07 -5.42 -4.05
N ALA A 28 9.45 -6.33 -4.79
CA ALA A 28 10.12 -7.54 -5.26
C ALA A 28 11.25 -7.24 -6.23
N ARG A 29 11.22 -6.06 -6.86
CA ARG A 29 12.30 -5.60 -7.73
C ARG A 29 13.48 -4.99 -6.96
N GLY A 30 13.36 -4.91 -5.64
CA GLY A 30 14.38 -4.27 -4.82
C GLY A 30 14.12 -2.81 -4.53
N ASP A 31 12.98 -2.28 -4.93
CA ASP A 31 12.62 -0.89 -4.68
C ASP A 31 12.03 -0.74 -3.27
N ALA A 32 12.23 0.42 -2.66
CA ALA A 32 11.57 0.79 -1.41
C ALA A 32 10.22 1.42 -1.74
N VAL A 33 9.14 0.90 -1.15
CA VAL A 33 7.78 1.36 -1.46
C VAL A 33 7.10 1.86 -0.20
N ARG A 34 6.50 3.05 -0.26
CA ARG A 34 5.59 3.55 0.76
C ARG A 34 4.19 3.60 0.18
N LEU A 35 3.29 2.83 0.75
CA LEU A 35 1.90 2.77 0.32
C LEU A 35 1.05 3.56 1.31
N TRP A 36 0.44 4.62 0.82
CA TRP A 36 -0.39 5.53 1.62
C TRP A 36 -1.85 5.20 1.34
N VAL A 37 -2.60 4.93 2.40
CA VAL A 37 -4.04 4.66 2.28
C VAL A 37 -4.84 5.66 3.11
N ASP A 38 -6.02 6.00 2.63
CA ASP A 38 -6.88 6.99 3.28
C ASP A 38 -7.89 6.36 4.25
N ASP A 39 -7.79 5.06 4.50
CA ASP A 39 -8.70 4.33 5.38
C ASP A 39 -7.91 3.55 6.42
N ALA A 40 -8.05 3.94 7.69
CA ALA A 40 -7.34 3.28 8.78
C ALA A 40 -7.76 1.82 8.93
N ALA A 41 -9.02 1.47 8.62
CA ALA A 41 -9.47 0.08 8.68
C ALA A 41 -8.76 -0.76 7.63
N ALA A 42 -8.57 -0.23 6.43
CA ALA A 42 -7.82 -0.92 5.39
C ALA A 42 -6.37 -1.12 5.80
N LEU A 43 -5.78 -0.11 6.42
CA LEU A 43 -4.40 -0.19 6.89
C LEU A 43 -4.25 -1.31 7.94
N ALA A 44 -5.18 -1.39 8.88
CA ALA A 44 -5.18 -2.44 9.89
C ALA A 44 -5.32 -3.83 9.27
N TRP A 45 -6.14 -3.95 8.23
CA TRP A 45 -6.33 -5.20 7.51
C TRP A 45 -5.05 -5.64 6.79
N MET A 46 -4.33 -4.70 6.22
CA MET A 46 -3.12 -4.99 5.44
C MET A 46 -1.89 -5.21 6.30
N ALA A 47 -1.82 -4.56 7.47
CA ALA A 47 -0.63 -4.60 8.30
C ALA A 47 -0.17 -6.02 8.69
N PRO A 48 -1.10 -6.94 9.07
CA PRO A 48 -0.68 -8.31 9.39
C PRO A 48 -0.10 -9.07 8.21
N ARG A 49 -0.41 -8.63 7.00
CA ARG A 49 0.05 -9.28 5.78
C ARG A 49 1.32 -8.68 5.23
N GLY A 50 1.78 -7.56 5.75
CA GLY A 50 2.93 -6.81 5.29
C GLY A 50 3.82 -7.50 4.26
N ALA A 51 4.58 -6.75 3.55
CA ALA A 51 5.56 -7.29 2.60
C ALA A 51 6.89 -6.60 2.83
N ASP A 52 7.98 -7.33 2.67
CA ASP A 52 9.30 -6.75 2.79
C ASP A 52 9.47 -5.64 1.74
N GLY A 53 9.94 -4.50 2.18
CA GLY A 53 10.15 -3.36 1.30
C GLY A 53 8.94 -2.48 1.12
N VAL A 54 7.78 -2.85 1.69
CA VAL A 54 6.58 -2.03 1.63
C VAL A 54 6.26 -1.47 3.00
N GLN A 55 6.20 -0.16 3.11
CA GLN A 55 5.78 0.55 4.32
C GLN A 55 4.34 1.02 4.15
N LEU A 56 3.47 0.65 5.09
CA LEU A 56 2.07 1.03 5.07
C LEU A 56 1.85 2.27 5.92
N LEU A 57 1.23 3.29 5.35
CA LEU A 57 1.04 4.58 6.01
C LEU A 57 -0.39 5.09 5.78
N ALA A 58 -0.89 5.84 6.74
CA ALA A 58 -2.18 6.53 6.59
C ALA A 58 -1.93 7.95 6.11
N TRP A 59 -2.78 8.42 5.16
CA TRP A 59 -2.68 9.80 4.66
C TRP A 59 -4.04 10.48 4.79
N THR A 60 -4.31 11.10 5.87
CA THR A 60 -5.55 11.86 6.08
C THR A 60 -5.24 13.13 6.84
#